data_75ec5a955cd6d07796e2bf757ac61855
#
_entry.id   75ec5a955cd6d07796e2bf757ac61855
#
_cell.length_a   1.000
_cell.length_b   1.000
_cell.length_c   1.000
_cell.angle_alpha   90.00
_cell.angle_beta   90.00
_cell.angle_gamma   90.00
#
_symmetry.space_group_name_H-M   'P 1'
#
loop_
_entity.id
_entity.type
_entity.pdbx_description
1 polymer ?
#
loop_
_entity_poly.entity_id
_entity_poly.type
_entity_poly.pdbx_seq_one_letter_code
_entity_poly.pdbx_strand_id
1 'polypeptide(L)'
;MNLFYRIWKSIRDGSFAFKLLNRLSPVEYMPGPEKAINEYLSKNYPKGKDWRALSTSGRKTWIQFHPVFDHHEIQTIAYVGANEGATALALNEAFPNREFFLFEPVPRTFEILVEKTKLLINMHCLNIAAGAKEEEKAMLVDKFSPASSLLPYEPKALEEFPFLGKQTNINVQVRPLDLVMKENKIHGVDLLLMDVQGYEDEVLIGAKETLKSCKVVISELSLQPLYSGSSTFDSVYQVLIHQGFQLHYLINPMQGESHQILQIDGIFVRDGYE
;
A
#
# COMPACT_ATOMS: atom_id res chain seq x y z
N MET A 1 -11.31 32.66 -1.64
CA MET A 1 -10.24 31.78 -1.11
C MET A 1 -10.67 30.35 -1.41
N ASN A 2 -9.98 29.69 -2.36
CA ASN A 2 -10.43 28.47 -3.03
C ASN A 2 -10.50 27.29 -2.02
N LEU A 3 -11.49 26.42 -2.18
CA LEU A 3 -11.69 25.19 -1.37
C LEU A 3 -10.39 24.35 -1.30
N PHE A 4 -9.68 24.25 -2.42
CA PHE A 4 -8.38 23.60 -2.52
C PHE A 4 -7.31 24.17 -1.57
N TYR A 5 -7.23 25.50 -1.41
CA TYR A 5 -6.29 26.12 -0.48
C TYR A 5 -6.64 25.79 0.98
N ARG A 6 -7.91 25.71 1.31
CA ARG A 6 -8.37 25.34 2.67
C ARG A 6 -8.09 23.87 2.97
N ILE A 7 -8.28 22.99 1.97
CA ILE A 7 -7.95 21.56 2.05
C ILE A 7 -6.43 21.40 2.19
N TRP A 8 -5.65 22.02 1.32
CA TRP A 8 -4.19 21.96 1.35
C TRP A 8 -3.60 22.48 2.68
N LYS A 9 -4.09 23.61 3.18
CA LYS A 9 -3.69 24.15 4.48
C LYS A 9 -4.05 23.21 5.63
N SER A 10 -5.22 22.59 5.57
CA SER A 10 -5.71 21.65 6.58
C SER A 10 -4.94 20.30 6.53
N ILE A 11 -4.47 19.86 5.35
CA ILE A 11 -3.57 18.71 5.19
C ILE A 11 -2.22 19.04 5.84
N ARG A 12 -1.64 20.18 5.49
CA ARG A 12 -0.34 20.62 6.02
C ARG A 12 -0.33 20.80 7.53
N ASP A 13 -1.45 21.24 8.10
CA ASP A 13 -1.59 21.49 9.55
C ASP A 13 -2.09 20.21 10.30
N GLY A 14 -2.15 19.03 9.65
CA GLY A 14 -2.63 17.77 10.24
C GLY A 14 -4.13 17.72 10.57
N SER A 15 -4.83 18.86 10.46
CA SER A 15 -6.26 18.97 10.84
C SER A 15 -7.20 18.35 9.80
N PHE A 16 -6.74 18.16 8.57
CA PHE A 16 -7.55 17.58 7.49
C PHE A 16 -7.66 16.06 7.63
N ALA A 17 -6.54 15.37 7.90
CA ALA A 17 -6.55 13.94 8.13
C ALA A 17 -7.49 13.57 9.27
N PHE A 18 -7.46 14.34 10.39
CA PHE A 18 -8.36 14.15 11.52
C PHE A 18 -9.83 14.39 11.17
N LYS A 19 -10.15 15.44 10.39
CA LYS A 19 -11.51 15.74 9.95
C LYS A 19 -12.04 14.77 8.91
N LEU A 20 -11.15 14.26 8.03
CA LEU A 20 -11.49 13.28 7.02
C LEU A 20 -11.71 11.91 7.67
N LEU A 21 -10.84 11.49 8.59
CA LEU A 21 -11.00 10.27 9.39
C LEU A 21 -12.34 10.24 10.12
N ASN A 22 -12.75 11.36 10.73
CA ASN A 22 -14.03 11.46 11.42
C ASN A 22 -15.26 11.50 10.49
N ARG A 23 -15.09 11.84 9.20
CA ARG A 23 -16.21 11.88 8.22
C ARG A 23 -16.33 10.63 7.37
N LEU A 24 -15.22 9.95 7.11
CA LEU A 24 -15.17 8.83 6.17
C LEU A 24 -15.15 7.47 6.89
N SER A 25 -14.82 7.42 8.16
CA SER A 25 -14.84 6.19 8.95
C SER A 25 -16.15 6.10 9.72
N PRO A 26 -16.97 5.07 9.54
CA PRO A 26 -18.05 4.73 10.45
C PRO A 26 -17.53 4.25 11.81
N VAL A 27 -16.21 4.09 11.96
CA VAL A 27 -15.55 3.74 13.21
C VAL A 27 -15.23 5.02 13.96
N GLU A 28 -15.85 5.27 15.08
CA GLU A 28 -15.44 6.33 16.01
C GLU A 28 -13.96 6.17 16.34
N TYR A 29 -13.17 7.23 16.08
CA TYR A 29 -11.75 7.29 16.46
C TYR A 29 -11.63 7.10 17.97
N MET A 30 -11.15 5.94 18.40
CA MET A 30 -10.99 5.62 19.81
C MET A 30 -9.51 5.72 20.23
N PRO A 31 -9.21 6.26 21.42
CA PRO A 31 -7.86 6.26 21.96
C PRO A 31 -7.42 4.84 22.31
N GLY A 32 -6.34 4.40 21.68
CA GLY A 32 -5.75 3.06 21.82
C GLY A 32 -6.19 2.07 20.72
N PRO A 33 -5.43 2.03 19.60
CA PRO A 33 -5.86 1.32 18.40
C PRO A 33 -6.16 -0.17 18.63
N GLU A 34 -5.42 -0.86 19.49
CA GLU A 34 -5.63 -2.29 19.72
C GLU A 34 -6.95 -2.60 20.46
N LYS A 35 -7.30 -1.82 21.47
CA LYS A 35 -8.50 -2.07 22.27
C LYS A 35 -9.77 -1.78 21.48
N ALA A 36 -9.78 -0.70 20.73
CA ALA A 36 -10.91 -0.29 19.89
C ALA A 36 -11.13 -1.23 18.70
N ILE A 37 -10.05 -1.67 18.06
CA ILE A 37 -10.10 -2.69 17.00
C ILE A 37 -10.63 -4.01 17.58
N ASN A 38 -10.18 -4.42 18.74
CA ASN A 38 -10.64 -5.64 19.42
C ASN A 38 -12.13 -5.58 19.79
N GLU A 39 -12.61 -4.46 20.30
CA GLU A 39 -14.02 -4.26 20.63
C GLU A 39 -14.89 -4.25 19.37
N TYR A 40 -14.47 -3.57 18.30
CA TYR A 40 -15.17 -3.55 17.01
C TYR A 40 -15.23 -4.95 16.38
N LEU A 41 -14.10 -5.66 16.31
CA LEU A 41 -14.04 -7.01 15.74
C LEU A 41 -14.86 -8.00 16.55
N SER A 42 -14.80 -7.95 17.89
CA SER A 42 -15.60 -8.84 18.74
C SER A 42 -17.10 -8.60 18.63
N LYS A 43 -17.50 -7.35 18.33
CA LYS A 43 -18.90 -6.95 18.21
C LYS A 43 -19.51 -7.27 16.84
N ASN A 44 -18.72 -7.19 15.76
CA ASN A 44 -19.22 -7.26 14.38
C ASN A 44 -18.88 -8.56 13.66
N TYR A 45 -17.97 -9.39 14.20
CA TYR A 45 -17.53 -10.63 13.56
C TYR A 45 -17.61 -11.82 14.52
N PRO A 46 -18.21 -12.93 14.12
CA PRO A 46 -18.40 -14.09 15.00
C PRO A 46 -17.07 -14.74 15.37
N LYS A 47 -17.02 -15.18 16.62
CA LYS A 47 -15.88 -15.84 17.28
C LYS A 47 -15.42 -17.07 16.50
N GLY A 48 -14.16 -17.15 16.09
CA GLY A 48 -13.62 -18.38 15.52
C GLY A 48 -12.21 -18.34 14.97
N LYS A 49 -11.69 -17.19 14.62
CA LYS A 49 -10.26 -17.08 14.18
C LYS A 49 -9.52 -16.09 15.05
N ASP A 50 -8.46 -16.55 15.69
CA ASP A 50 -7.54 -15.68 16.41
C ASP A 50 -6.72 -14.85 15.39
N TRP A 51 -7.23 -13.69 15.06
CA TRP A 51 -6.61 -12.74 14.14
C TRP A 51 -5.22 -12.28 14.59
N ARG A 52 -4.88 -12.44 15.89
CA ARG A 52 -3.54 -12.15 16.44
C ARG A 52 -2.49 -13.13 15.95
N ALA A 53 -2.90 -14.34 15.58
CA ALA A 53 -2.04 -15.34 14.98
C ALA A 53 -1.74 -15.08 13.50
N LEU A 54 -2.52 -14.21 12.84
CA LEU A 54 -2.50 -14.00 11.39
C LEU A 54 -1.55 -12.89 10.92
N SER A 55 -1.02 -12.05 11.80
CA SER A 55 -0.08 -11.01 11.39
C SER A 55 0.98 -10.72 12.43
N THR A 56 2.24 -10.81 12.02
CA THR A 56 3.39 -10.26 12.73
C THR A 56 3.45 -8.73 12.66
N SER A 57 2.65 -8.10 11.81
CA SER A 57 2.42 -6.67 11.80
C SER A 57 0.92 -6.41 11.87
N GLY A 58 0.44 -5.80 12.95
CA GLY A 58 -0.98 -5.47 13.14
C GLY A 58 -1.61 -4.57 12.05
N ARG A 59 -0.81 -4.17 11.06
CA ARG A 59 -1.20 -3.29 9.95
C ARG A 59 -2.14 -3.93 8.93
N LYS A 60 -2.12 -5.24 8.75
CA LYS A 60 -2.71 -5.88 7.56
C LYS A 60 -3.92 -6.76 7.84
N THR A 61 -4.29 -6.91 9.11
CA THR A 61 -5.51 -7.61 9.55
C THR A 61 -6.80 -6.87 9.16
N TRP A 62 -6.69 -5.56 8.91
CA TRP A 62 -7.83 -4.73 8.56
C TRP A 62 -8.42 -5.06 7.19
N ILE A 63 -7.59 -5.42 6.22
CA ILE A 63 -8.02 -5.78 4.86
C ILE A 63 -8.94 -7.00 4.89
N GLN A 64 -8.69 -7.94 5.81
CA GLN A 64 -9.48 -9.17 5.94
C GLN A 64 -10.94 -8.94 6.35
N PHE A 65 -11.20 -7.87 7.08
CA PHE A 65 -12.48 -7.67 7.76
C PHE A 65 -13.24 -6.43 7.26
N HIS A 66 -12.71 -5.80 6.22
CA HIS A 66 -13.32 -4.58 5.73
C HIS A 66 -14.55 -4.90 4.85
N PRO A 67 -15.74 -4.33 5.12
CA PRO A 67 -16.96 -4.63 4.37
C PRO A 67 -16.91 -4.26 2.89
N VAL A 68 -15.95 -3.42 2.47
CA VAL A 68 -15.69 -3.05 1.07
C VAL A 68 -15.17 -4.23 0.24
N PHE A 69 -14.56 -5.25 0.88
CA PHE A 69 -14.04 -6.38 0.15
C PHE A 69 -15.11 -7.46 0.02
N ASP A 70 -15.78 -7.50 -1.10
CA ASP A 70 -16.51 -8.70 -1.50
C ASP A 70 -15.50 -9.74 -1.96
N HIS A 71 -15.22 -10.70 -1.08
CA HIS A 71 -14.24 -11.75 -1.32
C HIS A 71 -14.52 -12.59 -2.57
N HIS A 72 -15.76 -12.65 -3.03
CA HIS A 72 -16.14 -13.37 -4.23
C HIS A 72 -15.78 -12.63 -5.52
N GLU A 73 -15.67 -11.30 -5.45
CA GLU A 73 -15.35 -10.46 -6.59
C GLU A 73 -13.85 -10.28 -6.85
N ILE A 74 -12.98 -10.52 -5.85
CA ILE A 74 -11.52 -10.44 -6.00
C ILE A 74 -10.97 -11.79 -6.44
N GLN A 75 -10.43 -11.86 -7.66
CA GLN A 75 -9.81 -13.07 -8.23
C GLN A 75 -8.30 -12.90 -8.40
N THR A 76 -7.87 -11.71 -8.82
CA THR A 76 -6.48 -11.42 -9.15
C THR A 76 -5.98 -10.23 -8.34
N ILE A 77 -4.86 -10.43 -7.65
CA ILE A 77 -4.25 -9.45 -6.76
C ILE A 77 -2.84 -9.14 -7.26
N ALA A 78 -2.55 -7.88 -7.52
CA ALA A 78 -1.18 -7.41 -7.74
C ALA A 78 -0.70 -6.65 -6.49
N TYR A 79 0.44 -7.05 -5.96
CA TYR A 79 1.08 -6.38 -4.83
C TYR A 79 2.47 -5.87 -5.22
N VAL A 80 2.60 -4.56 -5.33
CA VAL A 80 3.82 -3.86 -5.69
C VAL A 80 4.53 -3.40 -4.40
N GLY A 81 5.76 -3.86 -4.22
CA GLY A 81 6.50 -3.70 -2.97
C GLY A 81 6.21 -4.83 -1.97
N ALA A 82 6.21 -6.07 -2.45
CA ALA A 82 5.83 -7.23 -1.63
C ALA A 82 6.81 -7.53 -0.49
N ASN A 83 8.00 -6.95 -0.52
CA ASN A 83 9.05 -7.17 0.46
C ASN A 83 9.27 -8.68 0.71
N GLU A 84 9.48 -9.10 1.95
CA GLU A 84 9.65 -10.51 2.34
C GLU A 84 8.34 -11.34 2.34
N GLY A 85 7.22 -10.80 1.87
CA GLY A 85 5.96 -11.51 1.67
C GLY A 85 5.02 -11.62 2.87
N ALA A 86 5.31 -10.97 4.01
CA ALA A 86 4.44 -11.09 5.19
C ALA A 86 3.00 -10.68 4.90
N THR A 87 2.80 -9.59 4.14
CA THR A 87 1.48 -9.14 3.72
C THR A 87 0.83 -10.05 2.69
N ALA A 88 1.63 -10.52 1.72
CA ALA A 88 1.13 -11.42 0.69
C ALA A 88 0.56 -12.71 1.31
N LEU A 89 1.25 -13.26 2.32
CA LEU A 89 0.77 -14.42 3.06
C LEU A 89 -0.53 -14.13 3.82
N ALA A 90 -0.61 -12.98 4.49
CA ALA A 90 -1.84 -12.57 5.18
C ALA A 90 -3.00 -12.35 4.21
N LEU A 91 -2.74 -11.77 3.02
CA LEU A 91 -3.75 -11.64 1.96
C LEU A 91 -4.18 -12.99 1.41
N ASN A 92 -3.27 -13.95 1.23
CA ASN A 92 -3.63 -15.30 0.79
C ASN A 92 -4.53 -16.04 1.80
N GLU A 93 -4.35 -15.78 3.09
CA GLU A 93 -5.27 -16.30 4.10
C GLU A 93 -6.66 -15.65 4.01
N ALA A 94 -6.71 -14.34 3.73
CA ALA A 94 -7.95 -13.59 3.56
C ALA A 94 -8.67 -13.95 2.26
N PHE A 95 -7.92 -14.12 1.17
CA PHE A 95 -8.40 -14.41 -0.18
C PHE A 95 -7.85 -15.76 -0.66
N PRO A 96 -8.25 -16.88 -0.08
CA PRO A 96 -7.74 -18.20 -0.46
C PRO A 96 -8.10 -18.51 -1.92
N ASN A 97 -7.18 -19.19 -2.61
CA ASN A 97 -7.35 -19.61 -4.01
C ASN A 97 -7.48 -18.44 -5.00
N ARG A 98 -6.88 -17.28 -4.70
CA ARG A 98 -6.74 -16.15 -5.62
C ARG A 98 -5.35 -16.14 -6.23
N GLU A 99 -5.23 -15.57 -7.41
CA GLU A 99 -3.94 -15.40 -8.08
C GLU A 99 -3.24 -14.13 -7.55
N PHE A 100 -2.00 -14.28 -7.12
CA PHE A 100 -1.17 -13.19 -6.60
C PHE A 100 0.03 -12.96 -7.51
N PHE A 101 0.24 -11.70 -7.90
CA PHE A 101 1.43 -11.24 -8.60
C PHE A 101 2.19 -10.30 -7.68
N LEU A 102 3.36 -10.74 -7.22
CA LEU A 102 4.15 -10.12 -6.16
C LEU A 102 5.41 -9.50 -6.75
N PHE A 103 5.55 -8.20 -6.64
CA PHE A 103 6.67 -7.43 -7.18
C PHE A 103 7.62 -7.03 -6.06
N GLU A 104 8.86 -7.47 -6.13
CA GLU A 104 9.92 -7.11 -5.19
C GLU A 104 11.24 -6.94 -5.93
N PRO A 105 11.79 -5.69 -6.03
CA PRO A 105 12.97 -5.44 -6.83
C PRO A 105 14.29 -5.85 -6.17
N VAL A 106 14.39 -5.88 -4.83
CA VAL A 106 15.64 -6.16 -4.12
C VAL A 106 15.94 -7.66 -4.16
N PRO A 107 17.02 -8.12 -4.83
CA PRO A 107 17.26 -9.55 -5.04
C PRO A 107 17.26 -10.40 -3.77
N ARG A 108 17.93 -9.92 -2.71
CA ARG A 108 17.98 -10.64 -1.43
C ARG A 108 16.60 -10.75 -0.77
N THR A 109 15.80 -9.70 -0.81
CA THR A 109 14.44 -9.67 -0.26
C THR A 109 13.52 -10.55 -1.10
N PHE A 110 13.71 -10.51 -2.42
CA PHE A 110 13.00 -11.37 -3.38
C PHE A 110 13.28 -12.86 -3.13
N GLU A 111 14.53 -13.27 -2.88
CA GLU A 111 14.86 -14.66 -2.53
C GLU A 111 14.09 -15.13 -1.29
N ILE A 112 13.97 -14.26 -0.27
CA ILE A 112 13.20 -14.57 0.94
C ILE A 112 11.70 -14.67 0.62
N LEU A 113 11.17 -13.77 -0.21
CA LEU A 113 9.78 -13.81 -0.69
C LEU A 113 9.48 -15.13 -1.38
N VAL A 114 10.32 -15.53 -2.36
CA VAL A 114 10.18 -16.80 -3.09
C VAL A 114 10.23 -17.99 -2.15
N GLU A 115 11.17 -18.02 -1.20
CA GLU A 115 11.28 -19.13 -0.24
C GLU A 115 10.04 -19.25 0.63
N LYS A 116 9.48 -18.13 1.11
CA LYS A 116 8.27 -18.11 1.95
C LYS A 116 7.00 -18.52 1.19
N THR A 117 6.96 -18.27 -0.11
CA THR A 117 5.78 -18.53 -0.96
C THR A 117 5.86 -19.79 -1.82
N LYS A 118 6.99 -20.49 -1.83
CA LYS A 118 7.30 -21.62 -2.75
C LYS A 118 6.29 -22.78 -2.77
N LEU A 119 5.52 -22.96 -1.70
CA LEU A 119 4.47 -24.00 -1.61
C LEU A 119 3.09 -23.48 -2.05
N LEU A 120 2.97 -22.22 -2.39
CA LEU A 120 1.73 -21.56 -2.78
C LEU A 120 1.75 -21.35 -4.29
N ILE A 121 1.14 -22.27 -5.03
CA ILE A 121 1.16 -22.31 -6.51
C ILE A 121 0.46 -21.11 -7.15
N ASN A 122 -0.34 -20.40 -6.40
CA ASN A 122 -1.09 -19.22 -6.79
C ASN A 122 -0.32 -17.90 -6.52
N MET A 123 0.93 -17.97 -6.09
CA MET A 123 1.79 -16.82 -5.87
C MET A 123 2.91 -16.74 -6.90
N HIS A 124 2.87 -15.72 -7.74
CA HIS A 124 3.83 -15.45 -8.81
C HIS A 124 4.73 -14.29 -8.41
N CYS A 125 5.99 -14.59 -8.09
CA CYS A 125 6.97 -13.59 -7.66
C CYS A 125 7.75 -13.05 -8.86
N LEU A 126 7.91 -11.72 -8.94
CA LEU A 126 8.61 -11.01 -10.00
C LEU A 126 9.69 -10.11 -9.42
N ASN A 127 10.97 -10.33 -9.80
CA ASN A 127 12.10 -9.54 -9.29
C ASN A 127 12.29 -8.27 -10.14
N ILE A 128 11.33 -7.37 -10.06
CA ILE A 128 11.30 -6.07 -10.75
C ILE A 128 10.63 -5.02 -9.88
N ALA A 129 10.99 -3.76 -10.08
CA ALA A 129 10.21 -2.61 -9.60
C ALA A 129 9.14 -2.25 -10.63
N ALA A 130 7.98 -1.76 -10.18
CA ALA A 130 7.01 -1.16 -11.09
C ALA A 130 7.27 0.35 -11.20
N GLY A 131 7.03 0.92 -12.39
CA GLY A 131 7.18 2.34 -12.64
C GLY A 131 6.64 2.76 -14.00
N ALA A 132 6.85 4.02 -14.41
CA ALA A 132 6.25 4.59 -15.61
C ALA A 132 6.83 4.05 -16.93
N LYS A 133 8.08 3.59 -16.94
CA LYS A 133 8.80 3.17 -18.17
C LYS A 133 9.77 2.04 -17.87
N GLU A 134 10.24 1.37 -18.94
CA GLU A 134 11.30 0.39 -18.81
C GLU A 134 12.65 1.10 -18.68
N GLU A 135 13.33 0.87 -17.57
CA GLU A 135 14.66 1.39 -17.31
C GLU A 135 15.38 0.56 -16.23
N GLU A 136 16.71 0.64 -16.23
CA GLU A 136 17.53 0.27 -15.08
C GLU A 136 17.71 1.49 -14.20
N LYS A 137 17.42 1.37 -12.90
CA LYS A 137 17.49 2.48 -11.95
C LYS A 137 18.18 2.07 -10.67
N ALA A 138 18.96 2.99 -10.10
CA ALA A 138 19.54 2.82 -8.78
C ALA A 138 18.44 2.79 -7.71
N MET A 139 18.50 1.80 -6.83
CA MET A 139 17.63 1.65 -5.67
C MET A 139 18.46 1.72 -4.40
N LEU A 140 17.99 2.49 -3.45
CA LEU A 140 18.57 2.67 -2.13
C LEU A 140 18.00 1.63 -1.18
N VAL A 141 18.77 0.56 -0.95
CA VAL A 141 18.38 -0.54 -0.07
C VAL A 141 18.81 -0.23 1.34
N ASP A 142 17.86 -0.02 2.24
CA ASP A 142 18.13 0.17 3.66
C ASP A 142 18.31 -1.18 4.38
N LYS A 143 19.08 -1.16 5.47
CA LYS A 143 19.20 -2.32 6.34
C LYS A 143 17.85 -2.76 6.92
N PHE A 144 16.94 -1.81 7.14
CA PHE A 144 15.53 -2.03 7.41
C PHE A 144 14.79 -2.13 6.08
N SER A 145 14.69 -3.33 5.51
CA SER A 145 14.20 -3.56 4.13
C SER A 145 12.89 -2.87 3.77
N PRO A 146 11.89 -2.71 4.67
CA PRO A 146 10.64 -2.00 4.34
C PRO A 146 10.83 -0.52 3.96
N ALA A 147 11.96 0.10 4.32
CA ALA A 147 12.25 1.50 3.99
C ALA A 147 13.15 1.66 2.75
N SER A 148 13.37 0.59 1.99
CA SER A 148 14.11 0.65 0.72
C SER A 148 13.28 1.33 -0.36
N SER A 149 13.88 2.25 -1.14
CA SER A 149 13.18 3.05 -2.13
C SER A 149 14.02 3.34 -3.36
N LEU A 150 13.37 3.66 -4.47
CA LEU A 150 13.99 4.25 -5.67
C LEU A 150 14.32 5.75 -5.49
N LEU A 151 13.98 6.32 -4.34
CA LEU A 151 14.15 7.71 -3.99
C LEU A 151 15.03 7.86 -2.74
N PRO A 152 15.89 8.90 -2.64
CA PRO A 152 16.67 9.17 -1.45
C PRO A 152 15.78 9.69 -0.31
N TYR A 153 16.21 9.46 0.93
CA TYR A 153 15.54 10.04 2.10
C TYR A 153 15.56 11.57 2.08
N GLU A 154 14.46 12.17 2.51
CA GLU A 154 14.46 13.53 3.01
C GLU A 154 15.08 13.59 4.42
N PRO A 155 15.70 14.70 4.82
CA PRO A 155 16.25 14.85 6.17
C PRO A 155 15.24 14.50 7.27
N LYS A 156 13.98 14.84 7.06
CA LYS A 156 12.88 14.56 7.97
C LYS A 156 12.70 13.06 8.25
N ALA A 157 12.93 12.20 7.27
CA ALA A 157 12.84 10.74 7.48
C ALA A 157 13.83 10.26 8.53
N LEU A 158 15.05 10.81 8.51
CA LEU A 158 16.10 10.45 9.46
C LEU A 158 15.88 11.07 10.84
N GLU A 159 15.21 12.23 10.90
CA GLU A 159 14.80 12.86 12.17
C GLU A 159 13.68 12.06 12.83
N GLU A 160 12.66 11.64 12.06
CA GLU A 160 11.50 10.90 12.57
C GLU A 160 11.80 9.40 12.84
N PHE A 161 12.81 8.84 12.15
CA PHE A 161 13.21 7.44 12.24
C PHE A 161 14.74 7.30 12.31
N PRO A 162 15.38 7.59 13.45
CA PRO A 162 16.86 7.62 13.58
C PRO A 162 17.57 6.29 13.31
N PHE A 163 16.83 5.18 13.25
CA PHE A 163 17.38 3.85 12.93
C PHE A 163 17.60 3.63 11.44
N LEU A 164 17.04 4.50 10.57
CA LEU A 164 17.21 4.48 9.11
C LEU A 164 18.59 5.04 8.68
N GLY A 165 18.87 5.00 7.39
CA GLY A 165 20.02 5.67 6.75
C GLY A 165 21.23 4.78 6.51
N LYS A 166 21.16 3.47 6.82
CA LYS A 166 22.20 2.50 6.43
C LYS A 166 21.88 1.88 5.07
N GLN A 167 22.01 2.69 4.03
CA GLN A 167 21.65 2.35 2.68
C GLN A 167 22.83 1.82 1.86
N THR A 168 22.56 0.91 0.95
CA THR A 168 23.44 0.48 -0.14
C THR A 168 22.73 0.69 -1.46
N ASN A 169 23.49 1.04 -2.51
CA ASN A 169 22.98 1.18 -3.86
C ASN A 169 23.04 -0.14 -4.60
N ILE A 170 21.96 -0.50 -5.27
CA ILE A 170 21.90 -1.58 -6.26
C ILE A 170 21.17 -1.07 -7.50
N ASN A 171 21.42 -1.68 -8.66
CA ASN A 171 20.61 -1.43 -9.84
C ASN A 171 19.47 -2.45 -9.91
N VAL A 172 18.27 -1.98 -10.20
CA VAL A 172 17.08 -2.81 -10.38
C VAL A 172 16.40 -2.49 -11.71
N GLN A 173 15.69 -3.47 -12.26
CA GLN A 173 14.84 -3.28 -13.43
C GLN A 173 13.53 -2.63 -13.00
N VAL A 174 13.18 -1.50 -13.61
CA VAL A 174 11.88 -0.83 -13.47
C VAL A 174 11.07 -1.11 -14.72
N ARG A 175 9.79 -1.49 -14.56
CA ARG A 175 8.93 -1.82 -15.70
C ARG A 175 7.49 -1.34 -15.47
N PRO A 176 6.81 -0.86 -16.54
CA PRO A 176 5.38 -0.58 -16.45
C PRO A 176 4.57 -1.82 -16.08
N LEU A 177 3.65 -1.67 -15.12
CA LEU A 177 2.79 -2.77 -14.69
C LEU A 177 1.96 -3.32 -15.87
N ASP A 178 1.45 -2.43 -16.72
CA ASP A 178 0.68 -2.80 -17.92
C ASP A 178 1.46 -3.72 -18.87
N LEU A 179 2.76 -3.47 -19.05
CA LEU A 179 3.62 -4.29 -19.90
C LEU A 179 3.85 -5.67 -19.28
N VAL A 180 4.14 -5.70 -17.96
CA VAL A 180 4.37 -6.96 -17.23
C VAL A 180 3.11 -7.81 -17.23
N MET A 181 1.93 -7.23 -16.98
CA MET A 181 0.65 -7.95 -17.04
C MET A 181 0.39 -8.54 -18.42
N LYS A 182 0.62 -7.75 -19.48
CA LYS A 182 0.47 -8.21 -20.87
C LYS A 182 1.38 -9.39 -21.23
N GLU A 183 2.67 -9.31 -20.88
CA GLU A 183 3.65 -10.37 -21.14
C GLU A 183 3.34 -11.67 -20.42
N ASN A 184 2.84 -11.57 -19.20
CA ASN A 184 2.43 -12.73 -18.40
C ASN A 184 0.99 -13.19 -18.70
N LYS A 185 0.32 -12.60 -19.71
CA LYS A 185 -1.05 -12.95 -20.15
C LYS A 185 -2.09 -12.80 -19.00
N ILE A 186 -1.87 -11.83 -18.13
CA ILE A 186 -2.79 -11.50 -17.05
C ILE A 186 -3.82 -10.53 -17.62
N HIS A 187 -5.08 -10.96 -17.68
CA HIS A 187 -6.14 -10.22 -18.37
C HIS A 187 -6.79 -9.13 -17.51
N GLY A 188 -6.51 -9.08 -16.21
CA GLY A 188 -7.02 -8.06 -15.30
C GLY A 188 -6.51 -8.26 -13.88
N VAL A 189 -6.54 -7.19 -13.12
CA VAL A 189 -6.23 -7.14 -11.70
C VAL A 189 -7.45 -6.58 -10.98
N ASP A 190 -7.99 -7.30 -10.01
CA ASP A 190 -9.13 -6.83 -9.22
C ASP A 190 -8.69 -5.96 -8.05
N LEU A 191 -7.58 -6.33 -7.39
CA LEU A 191 -7.00 -5.60 -6.27
C LEU A 191 -5.54 -5.23 -6.57
N LEU A 192 -5.25 -3.94 -6.62
CA LEU A 192 -3.88 -3.42 -6.68
C LEU A 192 -3.49 -2.89 -5.30
N LEU A 193 -2.43 -3.45 -4.70
CA LEU A 193 -1.81 -2.95 -3.50
C LEU A 193 -0.44 -2.39 -3.82
N MET A 194 -0.16 -1.17 -3.37
CA MET A 194 1.11 -0.47 -3.58
C MET A 194 1.68 -0.01 -2.24
N ASP A 195 2.96 -0.35 -2.00
CA ASP A 195 3.75 0.07 -0.86
C ASP A 195 5.20 0.18 -1.36
N VAL A 196 5.49 1.25 -2.09
CA VAL A 196 6.74 1.44 -2.84
C VAL A 196 7.58 2.61 -2.35
N GLN A 197 7.23 3.07 -1.16
CA GLN A 197 8.02 4.04 -0.41
C GLN A 197 8.28 5.33 -1.20
N GLY A 198 7.18 5.95 -1.66
CA GLY A 198 7.17 7.24 -2.32
C GLY A 198 7.15 7.20 -3.86
N TYR A 199 7.13 6.01 -4.49
CA TYR A 199 7.16 5.86 -5.96
C TYR A 199 5.77 5.52 -6.56
N GLU A 200 4.69 5.74 -5.82
CA GLU A 200 3.31 5.37 -6.15
C GLU A 200 2.83 6.05 -7.44
N ASP A 201 3.13 7.34 -7.65
CA ASP A 201 2.75 8.08 -8.86
C ASP A 201 3.31 7.42 -10.12
N GLU A 202 4.58 7.01 -10.09
CA GLU A 202 5.25 6.36 -11.20
C GLU A 202 4.67 4.96 -11.47
N VAL A 203 4.28 4.23 -10.42
CA VAL A 203 3.57 2.96 -10.57
C VAL A 203 2.22 3.17 -11.24
N LEU A 204 1.44 4.16 -10.80
CA LEU A 204 0.12 4.49 -11.38
C LEU A 204 0.22 4.94 -12.84
N ILE A 205 1.27 5.70 -13.21
CA ILE A 205 1.54 6.09 -14.60
C ILE A 205 1.76 4.84 -15.48
N GLY A 206 2.46 3.84 -14.96
CA GLY A 206 2.73 2.58 -15.67
C GLY A 206 1.63 1.52 -15.57
N ALA A 207 0.51 1.83 -14.90
CA ALA A 207 -0.58 0.90 -14.60
C ALA A 207 -1.95 1.33 -15.21
N LYS A 208 -1.96 2.21 -16.20
CA LYS A 208 -3.20 2.83 -16.73
C LYS A 208 -4.21 1.81 -17.26
N GLU A 209 -3.74 0.80 -17.98
CA GLU A 209 -4.60 -0.26 -18.50
C GLU A 209 -4.99 -1.24 -17.40
N THR A 210 -4.05 -1.58 -16.52
CA THR A 210 -4.29 -2.43 -15.35
C THR A 210 -5.37 -1.83 -14.45
N LEU A 211 -5.30 -0.52 -14.19
CA LEU A 211 -6.30 0.20 -13.39
C LEU A 211 -7.72 0.09 -13.94
N LYS A 212 -7.93 -0.07 -15.26
CA LYS A 212 -9.28 -0.19 -15.83
C LYS A 212 -10.04 -1.43 -15.33
N SER A 213 -9.33 -2.48 -14.97
CA SER A 213 -9.92 -3.71 -14.41
C SER A 213 -9.98 -3.72 -12.89
N CYS A 214 -9.20 -2.86 -12.22
CA CYS A 214 -9.15 -2.84 -10.76
C CYS A 214 -10.50 -2.38 -10.18
N LYS A 215 -10.96 -3.10 -9.18
CA LYS A 215 -12.11 -2.80 -8.34
C LYS A 215 -11.68 -2.03 -7.10
N VAL A 216 -10.53 -2.41 -6.54
CA VAL A 216 -9.97 -1.80 -5.34
C VAL A 216 -8.50 -1.47 -5.56
N VAL A 217 -8.08 -0.31 -5.09
CA VAL A 217 -6.66 0.08 -4.98
C VAL A 217 -6.37 0.42 -3.52
N ILE A 218 -5.29 -0.16 -2.98
CA ILE A 218 -4.76 0.19 -1.67
C ILE A 218 -3.39 0.81 -1.91
N SER A 219 -3.18 2.01 -1.41
CA SER A 219 -1.92 2.73 -1.59
C SER A 219 -1.49 3.39 -0.30
N GLU A 220 -0.19 3.30 0.00
CA GLU A 220 0.40 4.19 0.97
C GLU A 220 0.34 5.63 0.46
N LEU A 221 -0.05 6.57 1.33
CA LEU A 221 -0.25 7.98 1.04
C LEU A 221 0.63 8.82 1.96
N SER A 222 1.58 9.53 1.40
CA SER A 222 2.47 10.39 2.17
C SER A 222 1.82 11.74 2.47
N LEU A 223 1.61 12.03 3.76
CA LEU A 223 1.16 13.33 4.25
C LEU A 223 2.34 14.29 4.50
N GLN A 224 3.52 13.72 4.70
CA GLN A 224 4.79 14.43 4.82
C GLN A 224 5.82 13.72 3.95
N PRO A 225 6.65 14.45 3.19
CA PRO A 225 7.65 13.82 2.35
C PRO A 225 8.75 13.19 3.22
N LEU A 226 8.88 11.87 3.13
CA LEU A 226 9.96 11.10 3.74
C LEU A 226 11.05 10.76 2.72
N TYR A 227 10.71 10.81 1.44
CA TYR A 227 11.62 10.56 0.32
C TYR A 227 11.60 11.75 -0.63
N SER A 228 12.74 12.10 -1.18
CA SER A 228 12.89 13.28 -2.05
C SER A 228 12.18 13.06 -3.39
N GLY A 229 11.26 13.96 -3.71
CA GLY A 229 10.44 13.85 -4.89
C GLY A 229 9.37 12.75 -4.81
N SER A 230 9.03 12.28 -3.60
CA SER A 230 8.02 11.25 -3.41
C SER A 230 6.62 11.69 -3.82
N SER A 231 5.80 10.71 -4.19
CA SER A 231 4.36 10.83 -4.29
C SER A 231 3.77 11.42 -3.01
N THR A 232 2.74 12.21 -3.16
CA THR A 232 2.02 12.81 -2.04
C THR A 232 0.60 12.27 -1.95
N PHE A 233 -0.05 12.45 -0.81
CA PHE A 233 -1.48 12.15 -0.69
C PHE A 233 -2.28 12.77 -1.84
N ASP A 234 -2.03 14.03 -2.17
CA ASP A 234 -2.80 14.75 -3.20
C ASP A 234 -2.53 14.18 -4.59
N SER A 235 -1.27 13.88 -4.94
CA SER A 235 -0.93 13.36 -6.28
C SER A 235 -1.57 12.00 -6.53
N VAL A 236 -1.43 11.03 -5.60
CA VAL A 236 -2.04 9.71 -5.70
C VAL A 236 -3.56 9.80 -5.72
N TYR A 237 -4.15 10.62 -4.82
CA TYR A 237 -5.57 10.86 -4.75
C TYR A 237 -6.13 11.36 -6.10
N GLN A 238 -5.51 12.40 -6.69
CA GLN A 238 -5.96 12.97 -7.95
C GLN A 238 -5.91 11.96 -9.09
N VAL A 239 -4.83 11.18 -9.20
CA VAL A 239 -4.72 10.14 -10.23
C VAL A 239 -5.85 9.13 -10.10
N LEU A 240 -6.10 8.60 -8.90
CA LEU A 240 -7.11 7.56 -8.69
C LEU A 240 -8.55 8.08 -8.88
N ILE A 241 -8.85 9.31 -8.42
CA ILE A 241 -10.18 9.91 -8.67
C ILE A 241 -10.43 10.11 -10.18
N HIS A 242 -9.43 10.57 -10.94
CA HIS A 242 -9.56 10.71 -12.39
C HIS A 242 -9.70 9.36 -13.13
N GLN A 243 -9.26 8.27 -12.50
CA GLN A 243 -9.44 6.91 -13.00
C GLN A 243 -10.77 6.26 -12.55
N GLY A 244 -11.67 7.01 -11.89
CA GLY A 244 -13.01 6.56 -11.48
C GLY A 244 -13.00 5.76 -10.18
N PHE A 245 -12.07 6.06 -9.27
CA PHE A 245 -12.09 5.52 -7.91
C PHE A 245 -12.57 6.57 -6.91
N GLN A 246 -13.14 6.13 -5.81
CA GLN A 246 -13.47 6.95 -4.64
C GLN A 246 -12.64 6.50 -3.44
N LEU A 247 -12.13 7.43 -2.65
CA LEU A 247 -11.48 7.13 -1.39
C LEU A 247 -12.54 6.76 -0.35
N HIS A 248 -12.58 5.49 0.04
CA HIS A 248 -13.53 4.99 1.01
C HIS A 248 -12.99 5.01 2.44
N TYR A 249 -11.70 4.64 2.63
CA TYR A 249 -11.13 4.51 3.98
C TYR A 249 -9.68 4.98 4.03
N LEU A 250 -9.31 5.47 5.21
CA LEU A 250 -7.93 5.73 5.60
C LEU A 250 -7.62 4.84 6.81
N ILE A 251 -6.58 4.02 6.69
CA ILE A 251 -6.20 3.03 7.69
C ILE A 251 -4.70 3.09 7.98
N ASN A 252 -4.25 2.45 9.07
CA ASN A 252 -2.84 2.32 9.42
C ASN A 252 -2.05 3.65 9.46
N PRO A 253 -2.48 4.66 10.21
CA PRO A 253 -1.71 5.89 10.32
C PRO A 253 -0.33 5.63 10.93
N MET A 254 0.73 6.02 10.23
CA MET A 254 2.10 5.95 10.72
C MET A 254 2.52 7.29 11.31
N GLN A 255 3.03 7.27 12.53
CA GLN A 255 3.54 8.42 13.26
C GLN A 255 5.02 8.23 13.55
N GLY A 256 5.77 9.33 13.50
CA GLY A 256 7.16 9.39 13.93
C GLY A 256 7.30 10.00 15.35
N GLU A 257 8.50 10.39 15.68
CA GLU A 257 8.84 11.05 16.95
C GLU A 257 8.04 12.34 17.22
N SER A 258 7.67 13.06 16.15
CA SER A 258 6.85 14.29 16.24
C SER A 258 5.39 14.03 16.59
N HIS A 259 4.93 12.77 16.67
CA HIS A 259 3.52 12.38 16.82
C HIS A 259 2.59 12.89 15.70
N GLN A 260 3.13 13.43 14.59
CA GLN A 260 2.37 13.74 13.40
C GLN A 260 2.12 12.47 12.59
N ILE A 261 0.97 12.39 11.93
CA ILE A 261 0.75 11.35 10.92
C ILE A 261 1.60 11.70 9.70
N LEU A 262 2.55 10.84 9.39
CA LEU A 262 3.49 11.00 8.28
C LEU A 262 3.00 10.31 7.01
N GLN A 263 2.47 9.10 7.18
CA GLN A 263 1.91 8.27 6.11
C GLN A 263 0.63 7.58 6.60
N ILE A 264 -0.22 7.19 5.67
CA ILE A 264 -1.47 6.48 5.94
C ILE A 264 -1.86 5.66 4.71
N ASP A 265 -2.43 4.48 4.89
CA ASP A 265 -2.94 3.70 3.77
C ASP A 265 -4.33 4.19 3.37
N GLY A 266 -4.53 4.47 2.08
CA GLY A 266 -5.83 4.78 1.49
C GLY A 266 -6.42 3.57 0.79
N ILE A 267 -7.72 3.30 1.01
CA ILE A 267 -8.49 2.30 0.28
C ILE A 267 -9.40 3.03 -0.68
N PHE A 268 -9.15 2.83 -1.95
CA PHE A 268 -9.93 3.40 -3.05
C PHE A 268 -10.76 2.31 -3.70
N VAL A 269 -12.03 2.59 -3.93
CA VAL A 269 -12.97 1.67 -4.54
C VAL A 269 -13.48 2.27 -5.84
N ARG A 270 -13.58 1.46 -6.89
CA ARG A 270 -14.09 1.90 -8.17
C ARG A 270 -15.57 2.27 -8.08
N ASP A 271 -15.98 3.36 -8.75
CA ASP A 271 -17.37 3.74 -8.88
C ASP A 271 -18.22 2.58 -9.43
N GLY A 272 -19.34 2.29 -8.75
CA GLY A 272 -20.23 1.20 -9.14
C GLY A 272 -19.80 -0.21 -8.71
N TYR A 273 -18.75 -0.32 -7.91
CA TYR A 273 -18.39 -1.53 -7.20
C TYR A 273 -18.97 -1.44 -5.77
N GLU A 274 -20.11 -2.10 -5.52
CA GLU A 274 -20.81 -2.16 -4.24
C GLU A 274 -20.82 -3.60 -3.68
#